data_936b2b1cfbf478fc394ce915896702c0
#
_entry.id   936b2b1cfbf478fc394ce915896702c0
#
_cell.length_a   1.000
_cell.length_b   1.000
_cell.length_c   1.000
_cell.angle_alpha   90.00
_cell.angle_beta   90.00
_cell.angle_gamma   90.00
#
_symmetry.space_group_name_H-M   'P 1'
#
loop_
_entity.id
_entity.type
_entity.pdbx_description
1 polymer ?
#
loop_
_entity_poly.entity_id
_entity_poly.type
_entity_poly.pdbx_seq_one_letter_code
_entity_poly.pdbx_strand_id
1 'polypeptide(L)'
;MTWIILGVLALIVIFVIVSYNGLVKNRMQTKEAWSQIDVQLKRRNDLLPNLIETVKGYAKYESSTLEKVTELRRQVAVATTPAEAMKASDALTRQISGIFAVAENYPDLKASSNFAHLQEELTNTENKISYSRQLYNSVVSNYNVKLETFPSNLVAAIFGFKAADFLQTPEEEKAVPRVDFSGLGD
;
A
#
# COMPACT_ATOMS: atom_id res chain seq x y z
N MET A 1 -4.33 40.48 -38.91
CA MET A 1 -3.85 40.51 -37.51
C MET A 1 -4.87 39.94 -36.54
N THR A 2 -6.13 40.42 -36.49
CA THR A 2 -7.20 39.95 -35.59
C THR A 2 -7.46 38.44 -35.67
N TRP A 3 -7.53 37.85 -36.88
CA TRP A 3 -7.74 36.40 -37.04
C TRP A 3 -6.60 35.54 -36.47
N ILE A 4 -5.34 36.04 -36.55
CA ILE A 4 -4.17 35.33 -35.96
C ILE A 4 -4.27 35.34 -34.43
N ILE A 5 -4.63 36.47 -33.85
CA ILE A 5 -4.80 36.64 -32.38
C ILE A 5 -5.93 35.69 -31.89
N LEU A 6 -7.07 35.68 -32.59
CA LEU A 6 -8.16 34.76 -32.26
C LEU A 6 -7.75 33.29 -32.36
N GLY A 7 -6.97 32.94 -33.38
CA GLY A 7 -6.44 31.56 -33.53
C GLY A 7 -5.52 31.15 -32.38
N VAL A 8 -4.60 32.06 -31.96
CA VAL A 8 -3.71 31.81 -30.81
C VAL A 8 -4.50 31.69 -29.51
N LEU A 9 -5.49 32.55 -29.28
CA LEU A 9 -6.36 32.44 -28.11
C LEU A 9 -7.12 31.14 -28.06
N ALA A 10 -7.67 30.67 -29.19
CA ALA A 10 -8.36 29.39 -29.27
C ALA A 10 -7.42 28.21 -28.94
N LEU A 11 -6.16 28.23 -29.43
CA LEU A 11 -5.17 27.20 -29.11
C LEU A 11 -4.84 27.19 -27.61
N ILE A 12 -4.69 28.35 -26.98
CA ILE A 12 -4.43 28.43 -25.53
C ILE A 12 -5.62 27.85 -24.74
N VAL A 13 -6.84 28.18 -25.11
CA VAL A 13 -8.04 27.64 -24.44
C VAL A 13 -8.11 26.13 -24.58
N ILE A 14 -7.91 25.58 -25.78
CA ILE A 14 -7.90 24.14 -26.01
C ILE A 14 -6.80 23.47 -25.16
N PHE A 15 -5.59 24.05 -25.15
CA PHE A 15 -4.49 23.55 -24.34
C PHE A 15 -4.86 23.50 -22.84
N VAL A 16 -5.46 24.57 -22.29
CA VAL A 16 -5.87 24.61 -20.88
C VAL A 16 -6.89 23.52 -20.58
N ILE A 17 -7.89 23.33 -21.44
CA ILE A 17 -8.93 22.28 -21.27
C ILE A 17 -8.30 20.89 -21.29
N VAL A 18 -7.44 20.60 -22.26
CA VAL A 18 -6.78 19.27 -22.38
C VAL A 18 -5.87 19.01 -21.20
N SER A 19 -5.07 19.98 -20.78
CA SER A 19 -4.18 19.88 -19.63
C SER A 19 -4.95 19.67 -18.33
N TYR A 20 -6.02 20.45 -18.10
CA TYR A 20 -6.90 20.30 -16.94
C TYR A 20 -7.52 18.91 -16.86
N ASN A 21 -8.13 18.44 -17.94
CA ASN A 21 -8.74 17.12 -18.00
C ASN A 21 -7.70 16.02 -17.78
N GLY A 22 -6.48 16.17 -18.31
CA GLY A 22 -5.36 15.28 -18.08
C GLY A 22 -4.95 15.20 -16.61
N LEU A 23 -4.87 16.35 -15.92
CA LEU A 23 -4.57 16.41 -14.48
C LEU A 23 -5.67 15.79 -13.64
N VAL A 24 -6.94 16.06 -13.94
CA VAL A 24 -8.09 15.43 -13.26
C VAL A 24 -8.03 13.91 -13.41
N LYS A 25 -7.79 13.41 -14.63
CA LYS A 25 -7.67 11.98 -14.92
C LYS A 25 -6.56 11.33 -14.07
N ASN A 26 -5.36 11.92 -14.03
CA ASN A 26 -4.24 11.36 -13.24
C ASN A 26 -4.54 11.40 -11.74
N ARG A 27 -5.16 12.47 -11.22
CA ARG A 27 -5.62 12.54 -9.84
C ARG A 27 -6.65 11.45 -9.50
N MET A 28 -7.55 11.13 -10.42
CA MET A 28 -8.50 10.04 -10.21
C MET A 28 -7.81 8.67 -10.22
N GLN A 29 -6.81 8.47 -11.06
CA GLN A 29 -6.00 7.25 -11.06
C GLN A 29 -5.25 7.04 -9.75
N THR A 30 -4.77 8.10 -9.07
CA THR A 30 -4.16 7.95 -7.73
C THR A 30 -5.18 7.45 -6.71
N LYS A 31 -6.41 7.95 -6.76
CA LYS A 31 -7.49 7.49 -5.86
C LYS A 31 -7.89 6.04 -6.14
N GLU A 32 -7.95 5.67 -7.41
CA GLU A 32 -8.25 4.30 -7.84
C GLU A 32 -7.16 3.33 -7.36
N ALA A 33 -5.88 3.68 -7.55
CA ALA A 33 -4.76 2.89 -7.08
C ALA A 33 -4.76 2.73 -5.55
N TRP A 34 -5.14 3.77 -4.80
CA TRP A 34 -5.35 3.67 -3.36
C TRP A 34 -6.49 2.72 -2.99
N SER A 35 -7.63 2.81 -3.69
CA SER A 35 -8.77 1.92 -3.44
C SER A 35 -8.41 0.44 -3.60
N GLN A 36 -7.50 0.10 -4.52
CA GLN A 36 -7.00 -1.27 -4.67
C GLN A 36 -6.22 -1.76 -3.44
N ILE A 37 -5.41 -0.87 -2.84
CA ILE A 37 -4.72 -1.18 -1.58
C ILE A 37 -5.75 -1.38 -0.46
N ASP A 38 -6.69 -0.46 -0.32
CA ASP A 38 -7.70 -0.48 0.74
C ASP A 38 -8.52 -1.78 0.74
N VAL A 39 -8.89 -2.29 -0.43
CA VAL A 39 -9.55 -3.60 -0.58
C VAL A 39 -8.68 -4.74 -0.01
N GLN A 40 -7.37 -4.73 -0.25
CA GLN A 40 -6.48 -5.77 0.29
C GLN A 40 -6.25 -5.62 1.80
N LEU A 41 -6.16 -4.39 2.30
CA LEU A 41 -6.09 -4.12 3.74
C LEU A 41 -7.34 -4.62 4.46
N LYS A 42 -8.51 -4.38 3.89
CA LYS A 42 -9.77 -4.89 4.43
C LYS A 42 -9.80 -6.41 4.42
N ARG A 43 -9.45 -7.07 3.31
CA ARG A 43 -9.38 -8.53 3.23
C ARG A 43 -8.46 -9.11 4.32
N ARG A 44 -7.27 -8.53 4.51
CA ARG A 44 -6.37 -8.93 5.59
C ARG A 44 -7.01 -8.77 6.97
N ASN A 45 -7.63 -7.63 7.21
CA ASN A 45 -8.33 -7.35 8.46
C ASN A 45 -9.44 -8.36 8.78
N ASP A 46 -10.13 -8.87 7.75
CA ASP A 46 -11.21 -9.83 7.89
C ASP A 46 -10.69 -11.26 8.19
N LEU A 47 -9.44 -11.58 7.82
CA LEU A 47 -8.80 -12.87 8.13
C LEU A 47 -8.27 -12.95 9.58
N LEU A 48 -7.92 -11.82 10.20
CA LEU A 48 -7.24 -11.79 11.50
C LEU A 48 -8.04 -12.40 12.67
N PRO A 49 -9.36 -12.22 12.80
CA PRO A 49 -10.13 -12.89 13.85
C PRO A 49 -9.98 -14.39 13.81
N ASN A 50 -10.02 -14.98 12.60
CA ASN A 50 -9.87 -16.43 12.44
C ASN A 50 -8.46 -16.91 12.81
N LEU A 51 -7.41 -16.11 12.47
CA LEU A 51 -6.06 -16.40 12.90
C LEU A 51 -5.94 -16.39 14.43
N ILE A 52 -6.46 -15.34 15.09
CA ILE A 52 -6.43 -15.20 16.55
C ILE A 52 -7.13 -16.38 17.23
N GLU A 53 -8.32 -16.75 16.78
CA GLU A 53 -9.08 -17.87 17.38
C GLU A 53 -8.40 -19.22 17.14
N THR A 54 -7.82 -19.43 15.94
CA THR A 54 -7.05 -20.65 15.65
C THR A 54 -5.84 -20.77 16.58
N VAL A 55 -5.06 -19.70 16.74
CA VAL A 55 -3.87 -19.68 17.60
C VAL A 55 -4.22 -19.88 19.07
N LYS A 56 -5.28 -19.24 19.58
CA LYS A 56 -5.76 -19.43 20.96
C LYS A 56 -6.12 -20.88 21.27
N GLY A 57 -6.64 -21.63 20.30
CA GLY A 57 -7.04 -23.02 20.47
C GLY A 57 -5.87 -24.01 20.67
N TYR A 58 -4.66 -23.66 20.19
CA TYR A 58 -3.50 -24.57 20.17
C TYR A 58 -2.33 -24.12 21.05
N ALA A 59 -2.19 -22.83 21.30
CA ALA A 59 -1.05 -22.29 22.02
C ALA A 59 -1.49 -21.50 23.25
N LYS A 60 -0.79 -21.69 24.38
CA LYS A 60 -0.81 -20.76 25.50
C LYS A 60 -0.03 -19.50 25.09
N TYR A 61 -0.57 -18.79 24.13
CA TYR A 61 0.06 -17.57 23.61
C TYR A 61 -0.01 -16.46 24.65
N GLU A 62 1.04 -15.65 24.73
CA GLU A 62 0.98 -14.43 25.52
C GLU A 62 -0.17 -13.55 25.01
N SER A 63 -1.11 -13.26 25.88
CA SER A 63 -2.28 -12.38 25.62
C SER A 63 -1.86 -11.08 24.93
N SER A 64 -0.68 -10.57 25.30
CA SER A 64 -0.10 -9.31 24.80
C SER A 64 0.09 -9.27 23.26
N THR A 65 0.54 -10.35 22.63
CA THR A 65 0.73 -10.39 21.17
C THR A 65 -0.61 -10.35 20.43
N LEU A 66 -1.59 -11.11 20.89
CA LEU A 66 -2.92 -11.14 20.28
C LEU A 66 -3.69 -9.83 20.50
N GLU A 67 -3.52 -9.20 21.67
CA GLU A 67 -4.05 -7.86 21.96
C GLU A 67 -3.44 -6.81 21.02
N LYS A 68 -2.12 -6.90 20.79
CA LYS A 68 -1.43 -6.00 19.86
C LYS A 68 -1.93 -6.13 18.42
N VAL A 69 -2.14 -7.35 17.94
CA VAL A 69 -2.75 -7.60 16.61
C VAL A 69 -4.15 -7.00 16.53
N THR A 70 -4.96 -7.18 17.57
CA THR A 70 -6.32 -6.63 17.62
C THR A 70 -6.31 -5.10 17.59
N GLU A 71 -5.39 -4.46 18.33
CA GLU A 71 -5.26 -3.01 18.33
C GLU A 71 -4.77 -2.46 17.00
N LEU A 72 -3.76 -3.08 16.38
CA LEU A 72 -3.26 -2.67 15.07
C LEU A 72 -4.32 -2.86 13.97
N ARG A 73 -5.10 -3.96 14.03
CA ARG A 73 -6.26 -4.17 13.18
C ARG A 73 -7.25 -3.01 13.26
N ARG A 74 -7.53 -2.54 14.47
CA ARG A 74 -8.40 -1.38 14.70
C ARG A 74 -7.79 -0.11 14.10
N GLN A 75 -6.48 0.11 14.29
CA GLN A 75 -5.78 1.28 13.74
C GLN A 75 -5.85 1.31 12.21
N VAL A 76 -5.68 0.18 11.52
CA VAL A 76 -5.87 0.09 10.06
C VAL A 76 -7.30 0.49 9.68
N ALA A 77 -8.31 0.01 10.42
CA ALA A 77 -9.72 0.23 10.09
C ALA A 77 -10.17 1.69 10.32
N VAL A 78 -9.54 2.42 11.25
CA VAL A 78 -9.91 3.82 11.58
C VAL A 78 -8.98 4.86 10.94
N ALA A 79 -7.94 4.43 10.22
CA ALA A 79 -7.01 5.32 9.55
C ALA A 79 -7.74 6.24 8.57
N THR A 80 -7.41 7.52 8.61
CA THR A 80 -8.06 8.55 7.79
C THR A 80 -7.24 8.91 6.54
N THR A 81 -5.97 8.56 6.53
CA THR A 81 -5.05 8.81 5.43
C THR A 81 -4.36 7.53 4.93
N PRO A 82 -3.99 7.46 3.64
CA PRO A 82 -3.19 6.37 3.11
C PRO A 82 -1.92 6.07 3.89
N ALA A 83 -1.21 7.11 4.33
CA ALA A 83 0.04 6.99 5.09
C ALA A 83 -0.19 6.36 6.47
N GLU A 84 -1.25 6.76 7.20
CA GLU A 84 -1.62 6.17 8.49
C GLU A 84 -2.02 4.70 8.33
N ALA A 85 -2.86 4.38 7.34
CA ALA A 85 -3.29 3.02 7.06
C ALA A 85 -2.10 2.11 6.77
N MET A 86 -1.16 2.55 5.93
CA MET A 86 0.03 1.78 5.60
C MET A 86 0.97 1.61 6.78
N LYS A 87 1.19 2.64 7.59
CA LYS A 87 2.02 2.54 8.81
C LYS A 87 1.45 1.51 9.80
N ALA A 88 0.16 1.53 10.03
CA ALA A 88 -0.52 0.55 10.89
C ALA A 88 -0.45 -0.86 10.28
N SER A 89 -0.63 -0.96 8.95
CA SER A 89 -0.51 -2.19 8.18
C SER A 89 0.89 -2.81 8.28
N ASP A 90 1.96 -2.04 8.12
CA ASP A 90 3.34 -2.53 8.22
C ASP A 90 3.67 -3.02 9.66
N ALA A 91 3.15 -2.32 10.68
CA ALA A 91 3.25 -2.81 12.06
C ALA A 91 2.50 -4.13 12.28
N LEU A 92 1.33 -4.27 11.65
CA LEU A 92 0.53 -5.49 11.69
C LEU A 92 1.24 -6.66 11.00
N THR A 93 1.89 -6.44 9.86
CA THR A 93 2.70 -7.45 9.14
C THR A 93 3.77 -8.03 10.06
N ARG A 94 4.50 -7.20 10.81
CA ARG A 94 5.52 -7.68 11.77
C ARG A 94 4.92 -8.57 12.87
N GLN A 95 3.75 -8.21 13.40
CA GLN A 95 3.10 -9.03 14.44
C GLN A 95 2.60 -10.39 13.87
N ILE A 96 2.05 -10.40 12.66
CA ILE A 96 1.62 -11.63 11.98
C ILE A 96 2.82 -12.54 11.71
N SER A 97 3.93 -11.99 11.22
CA SER A 97 5.18 -12.75 11.00
C SER A 97 5.71 -13.34 12.32
N GLY A 98 5.61 -12.59 13.42
CA GLY A 98 5.94 -13.10 14.77
C GLY A 98 5.06 -14.28 15.18
N ILE A 99 3.76 -14.22 14.90
CA ILE A 99 2.84 -15.35 15.16
C ILE A 99 3.26 -16.58 14.35
N PHE A 100 3.58 -16.43 13.08
CA PHE A 100 4.01 -17.54 12.23
C PHE A 100 5.34 -18.14 12.71
N ALA A 101 6.31 -17.31 13.09
CA ALA A 101 7.59 -17.78 13.63
C ALA A 101 7.44 -18.59 14.93
N VAL A 102 6.54 -18.15 15.83
CA VAL A 102 6.29 -18.88 17.08
C VAL A 102 5.51 -20.18 16.82
N ALA A 103 4.60 -20.20 15.84
CA ALA A 103 3.85 -21.41 15.48
C ALA A 103 4.74 -22.61 15.09
N GLU A 104 5.97 -22.35 14.62
CA GLU A 104 6.97 -23.39 14.35
C GLU A 104 7.30 -24.25 15.58
N ASN A 105 7.16 -23.72 16.79
CA ASN A 105 7.40 -24.42 18.05
C ASN A 105 6.17 -25.21 18.54
N TYR A 106 5.04 -25.17 17.80
CA TYR A 106 3.80 -25.85 18.14
C TYR A 106 3.37 -26.81 17.00
N PRO A 107 3.84 -28.08 17.00
CA PRO A 107 3.60 -29.03 15.91
C PRO A 107 2.12 -29.23 15.58
N ASP A 108 1.25 -29.25 16.60
CA ASP A 108 -0.20 -29.44 16.43
C ASP A 108 -0.85 -28.25 15.71
N LEU A 109 -0.43 -27.02 16.02
CA LEU A 109 -0.87 -25.80 15.32
C LEU A 109 -0.36 -25.79 13.88
N LYS A 110 0.91 -26.11 13.67
CA LYS A 110 1.54 -26.19 12.35
C LYS A 110 0.86 -27.25 11.46
N ALA A 111 0.43 -28.37 12.02
CA ALA A 111 -0.28 -29.45 11.33
C ALA A 111 -1.78 -29.12 11.03
N SER A 112 -2.29 -28.03 11.62
CA SER A 112 -3.68 -27.61 11.40
C SER A 112 -3.87 -27.10 9.98
N SER A 113 -4.78 -27.73 9.22
CA SER A 113 -5.13 -27.29 7.86
C SER A 113 -5.70 -25.87 7.83
N ASN A 114 -6.46 -25.49 8.86
CA ASN A 114 -7.00 -24.14 8.98
C ASN A 114 -5.89 -23.09 9.16
N PHE A 115 -4.88 -23.39 9.99
CA PHE A 115 -3.74 -22.49 10.18
C PHE A 115 -2.93 -22.35 8.90
N ALA A 116 -2.62 -23.46 8.22
CA ALA A 116 -1.88 -23.44 6.95
C ALA A 116 -2.63 -22.62 5.87
N HIS A 117 -3.95 -22.78 5.77
CA HIS A 117 -4.78 -22.01 4.84
C HIS A 117 -4.75 -20.50 5.18
N LEU A 118 -4.89 -20.14 6.48
CA LEU A 118 -4.83 -18.74 6.91
C LEU A 118 -3.46 -18.13 6.65
N GLN A 119 -2.38 -18.88 6.86
CA GLN A 119 -1.01 -18.44 6.58
C GLN A 119 -0.83 -18.16 5.09
N GLU A 120 -1.32 -19.04 4.22
CA GLU A 120 -1.28 -18.88 2.77
C GLU A 120 -2.08 -17.62 2.33
N GLU A 121 -3.32 -17.47 2.81
CA GLU A 121 -4.19 -16.34 2.47
C GLU A 121 -3.61 -15.01 2.95
N LEU A 122 -3.02 -14.95 4.16
CA LEU A 122 -2.38 -13.76 4.69
C LEU A 122 -1.10 -13.41 3.90
N THR A 123 -0.29 -14.42 3.54
CA THR A 123 0.89 -14.23 2.70
C THR A 123 0.53 -13.72 1.31
N ASN A 124 -0.49 -14.31 0.69
CA ASN A 124 -0.99 -13.87 -0.62
C ASN A 124 -1.54 -12.43 -0.57
N THR A 125 -2.21 -12.08 0.52
CA THR A 125 -2.74 -10.72 0.71
C THR A 125 -1.61 -9.71 0.90
N GLU A 126 -0.56 -10.06 1.65
CA GLU A 126 0.63 -9.22 1.83
C GLU A 126 1.35 -8.95 0.50
N ASN A 127 1.56 -9.99 -0.31
CA ASN A 127 2.13 -9.83 -1.65
C ASN A 127 1.30 -8.89 -2.53
N LYS A 128 -0.04 -8.98 -2.45
CA LYS A 128 -0.93 -8.06 -3.18
C LYS A 128 -0.85 -6.63 -2.66
N ILE A 129 -0.73 -6.43 -1.34
CA ILE A 129 -0.54 -5.10 -0.74
C ILE A 129 0.79 -4.49 -1.23
N SER A 130 1.89 -5.24 -1.19
CA SER A 130 3.20 -4.79 -1.66
C SER A 130 3.16 -4.40 -3.15
N TYR A 131 2.59 -5.25 -4.00
CA TYR A 131 2.43 -4.94 -5.43
C TYR A 131 1.56 -3.69 -5.66
N SER A 132 0.42 -3.59 -4.97
CA SER A 132 -0.49 -2.44 -5.10
C SER A 132 0.16 -1.13 -4.60
N ARG A 133 1.04 -1.19 -3.57
CA ARG A 133 1.85 -0.06 -3.09
C ARG A 133 2.80 0.43 -4.18
N GLN A 134 3.49 -0.48 -4.87
CA GLN A 134 4.38 -0.11 -5.99
C GLN A 134 3.61 0.55 -7.14
N LEU A 135 2.43 -0.01 -7.48
CA LEU A 135 1.55 0.56 -8.50
C LEU A 135 1.07 1.95 -8.10
N TYR A 136 0.62 2.13 -6.85
CA TYR A 136 0.21 3.43 -6.32
C TYR A 136 1.34 4.46 -6.44
N ASN A 137 2.54 4.13 -5.99
CA ASN A 137 3.69 5.03 -6.07
C ASN A 137 4.05 5.39 -7.52
N SER A 138 3.94 4.45 -8.46
CA SER A 138 4.13 4.72 -9.89
C SER A 138 3.08 5.72 -10.43
N VAL A 139 1.81 5.53 -10.07
CA VAL A 139 0.71 6.44 -10.48
C VAL A 139 0.89 7.82 -9.85
N VAL A 140 1.27 7.90 -8.57
CA VAL A 140 1.58 9.16 -7.87
C VAL A 140 2.74 9.88 -8.54
N SER A 141 3.81 9.16 -8.91
CA SER A 141 4.95 9.73 -9.64
C SER A 141 4.50 10.36 -10.95
N ASN A 142 3.72 9.64 -11.76
CA ASN A 142 3.19 10.14 -13.02
C ASN A 142 2.30 11.39 -12.86
N TYR A 143 1.50 11.42 -11.79
CA TYR A 143 0.70 12.59 -11.46
C TYR A 143 1.56 13.78 -11.05
N ASN A 144 2.49 13.57 -10.12
CA ASN A 144 3.35 14.65 -9.61
C ASN A 144 4.25 15.23 -10.71
N VAL A 145 4.81 14.38 -11.59
CA VAL A 145 5.56 14.83 -12.76
C VAL A 145 4.74 15.78 -13.63
N LYS A 146 3.45 15.49 -13.86
CA LYS A 146 2.57 16.41 -14.64
C LYS A 146 2.30 17.73 -13.94
N LEU A 147 2.34 17.77 -12.61
CA LEU A 147 2.21 19.01 -11.84
C LEU A 147 3.45 19.91 -11.96
N GLU A 148 4.62 19.32 -12.22
CA GLU A 148 5.90 20.05 -12.30
C GLU A 148 6.34 20.34 -13.73
N THR A 149 5.88 19.55 -14.71
CA THR A 149 6.29 19.68 -16.11
C THR A 149 5.63 20.88 -16.78
N PHE A 150 6.44 21.68 -17.51
CA PHE A 150 5.92 22.76 -18.36
C PHE A 150 5.30 22.19 -19.65
N PRO A 151 4.18 22.76 -20.11
CA PRO A 151 3.44 23.90 -19.59
C PRO A 151 2.28 23.52 -18.65
N SER A 152 2.06 22.22 -18.32
CA SER A 152 0.95 21.76 -17.47
C SER A 152 1.01 22.28 -16.02
N ASN A 153 2.22 22.61 -15.52
CA ASN A 153 2.42 23.20 -14.20
C ASN A 153 1.71 24.55 -14.03
N LEU A 154 1.59 25.34 -15.09
CA LEU A 154 0.83 26.61 -15.05
C LEU A 154 -0.66 26.35 -14.80
N VAL A 155 -1.22 25.37 -15.50
CA VAL A 155 -2.62 24.96 -15.31
C VAL A 155 -2.80 24.38 -13.90
N ALA A 156 -1.88 23.53 -13.45
CA ALA A 156 -1.92 22.96 -12.11
C ALA A 156 -1.93 24.05 -11.01
N ALA A 157 -1.12 25.06 -11.13
CA ALA A 157 -1.04 26.18 -10.19
C ALA A 157 -2.33 27.03 -10.18
N ILE A 158 -2.86 27.38 -11.36
CA ILE A 158 -4.09 28.17 -11.50
C ILE A 158 -5.29 27.46 -10.87
N PHE A 159 -5.44 26.16 -11.08
CA PHE A 159 -6.58 25.37 -10.59
C PHE A 159 -6.32 24.69 -9.22
N GLY A 160 -5.20 24.96 -8.57
CA GLY A 160 -4.91 24.51 -7.21
C GLY A 160 -4.71 23.00 -7.07
N PHE A 161 -4.19 22.32 -8.09
CA PHE A 161 -3.79 20.92 -7.97
C PHE A 161 -2.60 20.79 -7.01
N LYS A 162 -2.67 19.79 -6.11
CA LYS A 162 -1.61 19.52 -5.14
C LYS A 162 -0.99 18.17 -5.42
N ALA A 163 0.31 18.05 -5.13
CA ALA A 163 1.01 16.79 -5.20
C ALA A 163 0.38 15.75 -4.28
N ALA A 164 0.44 14.50 -4.68
CA ALA A 164 0.07 13.36 -3.87
C ALA A 164 1.31 12.79 -3.18
N ASP A 165 1.12 12.30 -1.95
CA ASP A 165 2.19 11.72 -1.15
C ASP A 165 2.50 10.29 -1.60
N PHE A 166 3.78 9.93 -1.59
CA PHE A 166 4.24 8.56 -1.77
C PHE A 166 4.03 7.75 -0.51
N LEU A 167 3.68 6.48 -0.68
CA LEU A 167 3.70 5.50 0.39
C LEU A 167 5.14 5.03 0.61
N GLN A 168 5.56 5.02 1.87
CA GLN A 168 6.91 4.58 2.24
C GLN A 168 7.04 3.06 2.06
N THR A 169 8.21 2.61 1.61
CA THR A 169 8.58 1.20 1.63
C THR A 169 9.07 0.84 3.03
N PRO A 170 8.60 -0.28 3.63
CA PRO A 170 9.11 -0.76 4.90
C PRO A 170 10.63 -0.90 4.90
N GLU A 171 11.29 -0.61 6.02
CA GLU A 171 12.76 -0.72 6.14
C GLU A 171 13.27 -2.14 5.86
N GLU A 172 12.45 -3.15 6.19
CA GLU A 172 12.77 -4.56 5.98
C GLU A 172 12.85 -4.92 4.49
N GLU A 173 12.06 -4.27 3.64
CA GLU A 173 12.11 -4.44 2.18
C GLU A 173 13.28 -3.69 1.54
N LYS A 174 13.92 -2.76 2.26
CA LYS A 174 15.10 -2.02 1.79
C LYS A 174 16.40 -2.77 2.05
N ALA A 175 16.39 -3.77 2.95
CA ALA A 175 17.57 -4.56 3.25
C ALA A 175 17.98 -5.41 2.05
N VAL A 176 19.19 -5.18 1.53
CA VAL A 176 19.76 -6.01 0.47
C VAL A 176 20.06 -7.40 1.05
N PRO A 177 19.54 -8.50 0.47
CA PRO A 177 19.91 -9.85 0.91
C PRO A 177 21.41 -10.04 0.79
N ARG A 178 22.09 -10.31 1.91
CA ARG A 178 23.50 -10.71 1.87
C ARG A 178 23.56 -12.18 1.49
N VAL A 179 24.11 -12.47 0.33
CA VAL A 179 24.43 -13.84 -0.06
C VAL A 179 25.81 -14.13 0.54
N ASP A 180 25.89 -15.03 1.50
CA ASP A 180 27.14 -15.50 2.07
C ASP A 180 27.56 -16.78 1.33
N PHE A 181 28.64 -16.70 0.59
CA PHE A 181 29.25 -17.83 -0.11
C PHE A 181 30.37 -18.50 0.68
N SER A 182 30.61 -18.09 1.93
CA SER A 182 31.72 -18.60 2.73
C SER A 182 31.62 -20.10 3.08
N GLY A 183 30.46 -20.73 2.89
CA GLY A 183 30.24 -22.16 3.13
C GLY A 183 30.36 -23.07 1.89
N LEU A 184 30.73 -22.55 0.72
CA LEU A 184 30.82 -23.33 -0.54
C LEU A 184 32.27 -23.78 -0.90
N GLY A 185 33.21 -23.65 0.02
CA GLY A 185 34.62 -23.97 -0.20
C GLY A 185 35.19 -24.94 0.83
N ASP A 186 34.67 -26.18 0.89
CA ASP A 186 35.37 -27.35 1.45
C ASP A 186 34.97 -28.59 0.63
#